data_67430cb0ebdeb74f192bff64bd64b314
#
_entry.id   67430cb0ebdeb74f192bff64bd64b314
#
_cell.length_a   1.000
_cell.length_b   1.000
_cell.length_c   1.000
_cell.angle_alpha   90.00
_cell.angle_beta   90.00
_cell.angle_gamma   90.00
#
_symmetry.space_group_name_H-M   'P 1'
#
loop_
_entity.id
_entity.type
_entity.pdbx_description
1 polymer ?
#
loop_
_entity_poly.entity_id
_entity_poly.type
_entity_poly.pdbx_seq_one_letter_code
_entity_poly.pdbx_strand_id
1 'polypeptide(L)' 'MENQVDVKVVKHDKSHEKGLFKKGAEITIDLDDMEAYHSGLTWNVRKCENGLFKLNGFETYMEII' A
#
# COMPACT_ATOMS: atom_id res chain seq x y z
N MET A 1 -16.35 3.29 0.08
CA MET A 1 -16.20 4.12 -0.84
C MET A 1 -15.60 5.39 -0.36
N GLU A 2 -16.13 5.92 0.58
CA GLU A 2 -15.87 7.29 0.86
C GLU A 2 -14.53 7.55 1.51
N ASN A 3 -14.01 6.59 2.23
CA ASN A 3 -12.73 6.76 2.93
C ASN A 3 -11.61 6.01 2.22
N GLN A 4 -11.38 6.40 0.97
CA GLN A 4 -10.32 5.81 0.18
C GLN A 4 -9.29 6.86 -0.17
N VAL A 5 -8.03 6.46 -0.23
CA VAL A 5 -6.94 7.34 -0.65
C VAL A 5 -6.09 6.63 -1.69
N ASP A 6 -5.53 7.41 -2.59
CA ASP A 6 -4.57 6.88 -3.54
C ASP A 6 -3.17 7.08 -2.98
N VAL A 7 -2.37 6.02 -3.06
CA VAL A 7 -1.01 6.04 -2.55
C VAL A 7 -0.06 5.55 -3.62
N LYS A 8 1.21 5.85 -3.44
CA LYS A 8 2.27 5.43 -4.33
C LYS A 8 3.33 4.68 -3.53
N VAL A 9 3.78 3.55 -4.05
CA VAL A 9 4.83 2.77 -3.40
C VAL A 9 6.15 3.54 -3.48
N VAL A 10 6.75 3.80 -2.32
CA VAL A 10 8.03 4.51 -2.24
C VAL A 10 9.17 3.59 -1.87
N LYS A 11 8.86 2.45 -1.24
CA LYS A 11 9.84 1.42 -0.93
C LYS A 11 9.14 0.09 -0.99
N HIS A 12 9.74 -0.92 -1.62
CA HIS A 12 9.11 -2.22 -1.73
C HIS A 12 9.98 -3.31 -1.11
N ASP A 13 9.30 -4.34 -0.61
CA ASP A 13 9.96 -5.52 -0.06
C ASP A 13 10.60 -6.30 -1.20
N LYS A 14 11.72 -6.95 -0.94
CA LYS A 14 12.40 -7.76 -1.95
C LYS A 14 11.51 -8.86 -2.52
N SER A 15 10.60 -9.38 -1.71
CA SER A 15 9.68 -10.41 -2.18
C SER A 15 8.71 -9.88 -3.22
N HIS A 16 8.56 -8.55 -3.32
CA HIS A 16 7.69 -7.92 -4.30
C HIS A 16 8.45 -7.29 -5.47
N GLU A 17 9.75 -7.60 -5.58
CA GLU A 17 10.61 -6.96 -6.56
C GLU A 17 10.08 -7.06 -7.99
N LYS A 18 9.49 -8.18 -8.33
CA LYS A 18 8.91 -8.41 -9.66
C LYS A 18 7.40 -8.45 -9.62
N GLY A 19 6.82 -8.05 -8.50
CA GLY A 19 5.40 -8.20 -8.28
C GLY A 19 4.64 -6.90 -8.41
N LEU A 20 3.49 -6.89 -7.72
CA LEU A 20 2.53 -5.82 -7.84
C LEU A 20 2.95 -4.53 -7.15
N PHE A 21 3.71 -4.63 -6.08
CA PHE A 21 4.07 -3.48 -5.25
C PHE A 21 5.48 -2.98 -5.54
N LYS A 22 5.78 -2.75 -6.80
CA LYS A 22 7.07 -2.19 -7.14
C LYS A 22 7.06 -0.68 -6.97
N LYS A 23 8.22 -0.09 -6.80
CA LYS A 23 8.36 1.34 -6.56
C LYS A 23 7.68 2.12 -7.68
N GLY A 24 6.86 3.10 -7.30
CA GLY A 24 6.13 3.92 -8.24
C GLY A 24 4.73 3.43 -8.55
N ALA A 25 4.36 2.23 -8.12
CA ALA A 25 3.01 1.71 -8.35
C ALA A 25 1.99 2.53 -7.56
N GLU A 26 0.85 2.81 -8.19
CA GLU A 26 -0.24 3.54 -7.54
C GLU A 26 -1.31 2.56 -7.11
N ILE A 27 -1.74 2.70 -5.87
CA ILE A 27 -2.63 1.74 -5.22
C ILE A 27 -3.69 2.51 -4.46
N THR A 28 -4.89 1.96 -4.36
CA THR A 28 -5.96 2.55 -3.57
C THR A 28 -6.06 1.84 -2.23
N ILE A 29 -6.12 2.61 -1.15
CA ILE A 29 -6.29 2.07 0.20
C ILE A 29 -7.65 2.48 0.73
N ASP A 30 -8.40 1.50 1.25
CA ASP A 30 -9.64 1.73 1.96
C ASP A 30 -9.29 1.96 3.43
N LEU A 31 -9.53 3.17 3.91
CA LEU A 31 -9.17 3.55 5.28
C LEU A 31 -10.08 2.92 6.33
N ASP A 32 -11.30 2.59 5.96
CA ASP A 32 -12.22 1.97 6.91
C ASP A 32 -11.79 0.56 7.25
N ASP A 33 -11.39 -0.19 6.24
CA ASP A 33 -10.98 -1.58 6.43
C ASP A 33 -9.47 -1.73 6.53
N MET A 34 -8.72 -0.68 6.25
CA MET A 34 -7.26 -0.69 6.20
C MET A 34 -6.76 -1.78 5.28
N GLU A 35 -7.26 -1.73 4.05
CA GLU A 35 -6.90 -2.68 3.02
C GLU A 35 -6.47 -1.96 1.75
N ALA A 36 -5.44 -2.48 1.10
CA ALA A 36 -4.99 -1.98 -0.19
C ALA A 36 -5.59 -2.84 -1.29
N TYR A 37 -6.03 -2.19 -2.37
CA TYR A 37 -6.58 -2.87 -3.53
C TYR A 37 -5.64 -2.71 -4.71
N HIS A 38 -5.26 -3.83 -5.31
CA HIS A 38 -4.38 -3.80 -6.47
C HIS A 38 -4.57 -5.08 -7.28
N SER A 39 -4.81 -4.91 -8.57
CA SER A 39 -4.96 -6.04 -9.51
C SER A 39 -6.02 -7.04 -9.07
N GLY A 40 -7.11 -6.55 -8.48
CA GLY A 40 -8.22 -7.39 -8.06
C GLY A 40 -8.00 -8.14 -6.75
N LEU A 41 -6.89 -7.88 -6.08
CA LEU A 41 -6.56 -8.50 -4.81
C LEU A 41 -6.55 -7.46 -3.70
N THR A 42 -6.65 -7.92 -2.46
CA THR A 42 -6.58 -7.03 -1.30
C THR A 42 -5.48 -7.48 -0.34
N TRP A 43 -4.87 -6.51 0.32
CA TRP A 43 -3.85 -6.76 1.33
C TRP A 43 -4.13 -5.88 2.54
N ASN A 44 -3.88 -6.41 3.72
CA ASN A 44 -3.98 -5.63 4.93
C ASN A 44 -2.82 -4.64 5.01
N VAL A 45 -3.13 -3.42 5.45
CA VAL A 45 -2.11 -2.37 5.60
C VAL A 45 -2.23 -1.76 6.99
N ARG A 46 -1.18 -1.06 7.39
CA ARG A 46 -1.18 -0.31 8.64
C ARG A 46 -0.56 1.06 8.39
N LYS A 47 -0.98 2.03 9.17
CA LYS A 47 -0.42 3.38 9.07
C LYS A 47 0.77 3.50 10.01
N CYS A 48 1.88 4.03 9.50
CA CYS A 48 3.08 4.25 10.27
C CYS A 48 3.09 5.66 10.85
N GLU A 49 3.95 5.88 11.84
CA GLU A 49 4.04 7.17 12.52
C GLU A 49 4.44 8.31 11.59
N ASN A 50 5.22 7.99 10.57
CA ASN A 50 5.70 9.00 9.62
C ASN A 50 4.71 9.32 8.51
N GLY A 51 3.46 8.86 8.64
CA GLY A 51 2.44 9.13 7.64
C GLY A 51 2.43 8.18 6.46
N LEU A 52 3.35 7.23 6.44
CA LEU A 52 3.36 6.22 5.39
C LEU A 52 2.44 5.07 5.74
N PHE A 53 2.03 4.32 4.73
CA PHE A 53 1.30 3.08 4.91
C PHE A 53 2.25 1.93 4.63
N LYS A 54 2.09 0.84 5.37
CA LYS A 54 2.94 -0.34 5.22
C LYS A 54 2.07 -1.56 5.04
N LEU A 55 2.45 -2.44 4.11
CA LEU A 55 1.78 -3.73 3.99
C LEU A 55 2.10 -4.56 5.22
N ASN A 56 1.06 -5.19 5.78
CA ASN A 56 1.22 -6.00 6.98
C ASN A 56 2.09 -7.21 6.65
N GLY A 57 3.21 -7.33 7.35
CA GLY A 57 4.13 -8.46 7.14
C GLY A 57 5.18 -8.24 6.05
N PHE A 58 5.21 -7.07 5.42
CA PHE A 58 6.18 -6.78 4.36
C PHE A 58 6.82 -5.41 4.59
N GLU A 59 8.01 -5.24 4.06
CA GLU A 59 8.73 -3.96 4.12
C GLU A 59 8.37 -3.07 2.93
N THR A 60 7.11 -3.02 2.57
CA THR A 60 6.61 -2.20 1.49
C THR A 60 5.93 -0.97 2.07
N TYR A 61 6.39 0.20 1.69
CA TYR A 61 5.88 1.48 2.20
C TYR A 61 5.28 2.30 1.08
N MET A 62 4.20 2.99 1.40
CA MET A 62 3.45 3.77 0.43
C MET A 62 3.11 5.13 1.03
N GLU A 63 3.09 6.17 0.20
CA GLU A 63 2.71 7.50 0.67
C GLU A 63 1.51 7.99 -0.11
N ILE A 64 0.73 8.87 0.51
CA ILE A 64 -0.44 9.47 -0.15
C ILE A 64 0.04 10.38 -1.27
N ILE A 65 -0.57 10.22 -2.42
CA ILE A 65 -0.25 11.03 -3.60
C ILE A 65 -0.77 12.46 -3.43
#